data_6cc65eecc84d73c3e812327841eb22eb
#
_entry.id   6cc65eecc84d73c3e812327841eb22eb
#
_cell.length_a   1.000
_cell.length_b   1.000
_cell.length_c   1.000
_cell.angle_alpha   90.00
_cell.angle_beta   90.00
_cell.angle_gamma   90.00
#
_symmetry.space_group_name_H-M   'P 1'
#
loop_
_entity.id
_entity.type
_entity.pdbx_description
1 polymer ?
#
loop_
_entity_poly.entity_id
_entity_poly.type
_entity_poly.pdbx_seq_one_letter_code
_entity_poly.pdbx_strand_id
1 'polypeptide(L)'
;VAVRRQRQMCIRDSIKRVKEIKRDIKVGEIFQAVLSQRFSNDYLIDPFNFYRALRSINPSPYLVFLNLKNYQIICSSPETMIKVKNKEITLRPIAGTRRRGKNEIEDNNLKNELLKDKKELAEHLMLVDLGRNDVGQISKNNTVKVTEQNIIEYYSHVMHIVSNVTGELKNNLTPIDVLFAGLPAGTVSGAPKIRALEILEKHEDINREFYSGSVFYLDANGDMDSCINLRTAMIKNKKIYAQSGAGIVFDSIPENEHSECINKASALFEAYNLAHNI
;
A
#
# COMPACT_ATOMS: atom_id res chain seq x y z
N VAL A 1 9.93 -25.16 -18.34
CA VAL A 1 10.44 -25.93 -17.20
C VAL A 1 11.18 -25.03 -16.21
N ALA A 2 12.03 -24.09 -16.67
CA ALA A 2 12.75 -23.15 -15.79
C ALA A 2 11.79 -22.21 -15.02
N VAL A 3 10.76 -21.67 -15.66
CA VAL A 3 9.75 -20.80 -15.05
C VAL A 3 8.95 -21.52 -13.93
N ARG A 4 8.68 -22.81 -14.10
CA ARG A 4 7.96 -23.61 -13.10
C ARG A 4 8.80 -23.89 -11.85
N ARG A 5 10.11 -24.12 -12.00
CA ARG A 5 11.03 -24.32 -10.85
C ARG A 5 11.27 -23.02 -10.08
N GLN A 6 11.38 -21.89 -10.75
CA GLN A 6 11.55 -20.58 -10.11
C GLN A 6 10.29 -20.17 -9.34
N ARG A 7 9.08 -20.39 -9.88
CA ARG A 7 7.81 -20.18 -9.15
C ARG A 7 7.69 -21.04 -7.89
N GLN A 8 8.10 -22.31 -7.94
CA GLN A 8 8.01 -23.18 -6.75
C GLN A 8 9.03 -22.79 -5.65
N MET A 9 10.21 -22.34 -6.01
CA MET A 9 11.20 -21.85 -5.05
C MET A 9 10.68 -20.58 -4.36
N CYS A 10 10.20 -19.60 -5.10
CA CYS A 10 9.63 -18.36 -4.54
C CYS A 10 8.42 -18.62 -3.62
N ILE A 11 7.54 -19.59 -3.94
CA ILE A 11 6.40 -19.97 -3.10
C ILE A 11 6.88 -20.53 -1.75
N ARG A 12 7.82 -21.46 -1.74
CA ARG A 12 8.35 -22.07 -0.51
C ARG A 12 9.04 -21.06 0.38
N ASP A 13 9.83 -20.16 -0.20
CA ASP A 13 10.52 -19.10 0.54
C ASP A 13 9.53 -18.11 1.14
N SER A 14 8.51 -17.70 0.38
CA SER A 14 7.44 -16.85 0.87
C SER A 14 6.71 -17.48 2.06
N ILE A 15 6.27 -18.73 1.95
CA ILE A 15 5.60 -19.47 3.03
C ILE A 15 6.50 -19.59 4.27
N LYS A 16 7.79 -19.86 4.08
CA LYS A 16 8.77 -19.93 5.19
C LYS A 16 8.88 -18.60 5.93
N ARG A 17 9.03 -17.48 5.20
CA ARG A 17 9.14 -16.13 5.78
C ARG A 17 7.89 -15.74 6.52
N VAL A 18 6.71 -16.01 5.99
CA VAL A 18 5.44 -15.78 6.69
C VAL A 18 5.41 -16.53 8.03
N LYS A 19 5.85 -17.81 8.06
CA LYS A 19 5.93 -18.59 9.30
C LYS A 19 6.92 -18.01 10.30
N GLU A 20 8.04 -17.45 9.85
CA GLU A 20 9.05 -16.81 10.70
C GLU A 20 8.50 -15.50 11.29
N ILE A 21 7.91 -14.62 10.48
CA ILE A 21 7.26 -13.39 10.96
C ILE A 21 6.13 -13.70 11.96
N LYS A 22 5.35 -14.74 11.74
CA LYS A 22 4.32 -15.19 12.71
C LYS A 22 4.92 -15.60 14.06
N ARG A 23 6.17 -16.08 14.11
CA ARG A 23 6.84 -16.34 15.40
C ARG A 23 7.18 -15.06 16.11
N ASP A 24 7.67 -14.03 15.39
CA ASP A 24 7.93 -12.71 15.97
C ASP A 24 6.65 -12.07 16.52
N ILE A 25 5.51 -12.21 15.81
CA ILE A 25 4.19 -11.76 16.29
C ILE A 25 3.79 -12.54 17.55
N LYS A 26 3.98 -13.87 17.57
CA LYS A 26 3.59 -14.71 18.70
C LYS A 26 4.36 -14.40 19.99
N VAL A 27 5.62 -14.00 19.86
CA VAL A 27 6.44 -13.60 21.03
C VAL A 27 6.26 -12.13 21.42
N GLY A 28 5.40 -11.39 20.70
CA GLY A 28 5.01 -10.02 21.07
C GLY A 28 5.94 -8.92 20.54
N GLU A 29 6.82 -9.23 19.57
CA GLU A 29 7.72 -8.23 18.97
C GLU A 29 6.96 -7.19 18.13
N ILE A 30 5.94 -7.65 17.40
CA ILE A 30 5.09 -6.82 16.52
C ILE A 30 3.66 -7.36 16.51
N PHE A 31 2.71 -6.54 16.06
CA PHE A 31 1.32 -6.95 15.78
C PHE A 31 1.13 -7.36 14.33
N GLN A 32 1.81 -6.66 13.40
CA GLN A 32 1.70 -6.85 11.96
C GLN A 32 3.02 -6.49 11.27
N ALA A 33 3.33 -7.19 10.17
CA ALA A 33 4.35 -6.78 9.21
C ALA A 33 3.88 -7.05 7.78
N VAL A 34 4.16 -6.13 6.85
CA VAL A 34 3.78 -6.28 5.44
C VAL A 34 4.96 -6.85 4.66
N LEU A 35 4.98 -8.16 4.50
CA LEU A 35 6.01 -8.87 3.73
C LEU A 35 5.76 -8.71 2.24
N SER A 36 6.78 -8.32 1.49
CA SER A 36 6.65 -8.07 0.06
C SER A 36 7.45 -9.05 -0.82
N GLN A 37 7.01 -9.15 -2.08
CA GLN A 37 7.66 -9.93 -3.13
C GLN A 37 7.83 -9.08 -4.39
N ARG A 38 8.99 -9.20 -5.04
CA ARG A 38 9.25 -8.56 -6.33
C ARG A 38 9.09 -9.55 -7.47
N PHE A 39 8.43 -9.11 -8.52
CA PHE A 39 8.25 -9.79 -9.79
C PHE A 39 9.01 -9.04 -10.86
N SER A 40 9.60 -9.75 -11.83
CA SER A 40 10.28 -9.13 -12.95
C SER A 40 10.11 -9.93 -14.24
N ASN A 41 10.11 -9.21 -15.35
CA ASN A 41 10.10 -9.80 -16.68
C ASN A 41 10.88 -8.91 -17.64
N ASP A 42 11.24 -9.43 -18.81
CA ASP A 42 11.80 -8.62 -19.87
C ASP A 42 10.74 -7.67 -20.44
N TYR A 43 11.13 -6.46 -20.80
CA TYR A 43 10.24 -5.44 -21.33
C TYR A 43 10.97 -4.62 -22.41
N LEU A 44 10.52 -4.76 -23.65
CA LEU A 44 11.20 -4.19 -24.83
C LEU A 44 10.35 -3.18 -25.60
N ILE A 45 9.14 -2.92 -25.13
CA ILE A 45 8.20 -1.99 -25.76
C ILE A 45 8.24 -0.61 -25.09
N ASP A 46 7.55 0.38 -25.68
CA ASP A 46 7.47 1.72 -25.12
C ASP A 46 6.85 1.68 -23.70
N PRO A 47 7.53 2.20 -22.68
CA PRO A 47 6.99 2.29 -21.32
C PRO A 47 5.65 3.02 -21.22
N PHE A 48 5.36 3.96 -22.11
CA PHE A 48 4.08 4.67 -22.13
C PHE A 48 2.91 3.76 -22.52
N ASN A 49 3.14 2.72 -23.34
CA ASN A 49 2.12 1.72 -23.65
C ASN A 49 1.70 0.94 -22.39
N PHE A 50 2.66 0.62 -21.51
CA PHE A 50 2.34 0.01 -20.22
C PHE A 50 1.48 0.94 -19.35
N TYR A 51 1.80 2.23 -19.28
CA TYR A 51 0.97 3.21 -18.57
C TYR A 51 -0.45 3.28 -19.13
N ARG A 52 -0.61 3.32 -20.45
CA ARG A 52 -1.92 3.32 -21.11
C ARG A 52 -2.73 2.07 -20.78
N ALA A 53 -2.10 0.90 -20.84
CA ALA A 53 -2.71 -0.38 -20.48
C ALA A 53 -3.12 -0.40 -19.01
N LEU A 54 -2.22 -0.03 -18.09
CA LEU A 54 -2.48 -0.02 -16.65
C LEU A 54 -3.62 0.93 -16.28
N ARG A 55 -3.64 2.12 -16.87
CA ARG A 55 -4.72 3.10 -16.68
C ARG A 55 -6.08 2.57 -17.10
N SER A 56 -6.16 1.77 -18.16
CA SER A 56 -7.43 1.21 -18.64
C SER A 56 -7.93 0.04 -17.77
N ILE A 57 -7.00 -0.79 -17.28
CA ILE A 57 -7.32 -1.98 -16.47
C ILE A 57 -7.62 -1.60 -15.01
N ASN A 58 -6.82 -0.72 -14.45
CA ASN A 58 -6.87 -0.36 -13.04
C ASN A 58 -6.87 1.17 -12.84
N PRO A 59 -7.95 1.87 -13.20
CA PRO A 59 -8.07 3.29 -12.91
C PRO A 59 -8.06 3.51 -11.39
N SER A 60 -7.20 4.37 -10.92
CA SER A 60 -7.00 4.68 -9.49
C SER A 60 -6.91 6.20 -9.30
N PRO A 61 -7.12 6.72 -8.07
CA PRO A 61 -7.02 8.15 -7.80
C PRO A 61 -5.69 8.79 -8.20
N TYR A 62 -4.60 8.01 -8.12
CA TYR A 62 -3.27 8.48 -8.49
C TYR A 62 -2.73 7.68 -9.69
N LEU A 63 -2.73 8.31 -10.84
CA LEU A 63 -2.17 7.77 -12.08
C LEU A 63 -0.93 8.57 -12.46
N VAL A 64 0.23 7.92 -12.44
CA VAL A 64 1.52 8.60 -12.61
C VAL A 64 2.38 7.90 -13.64
N PHE A 65 2.99 8.68 -14.53
CA PHE A 65 4.05 8.27 -15.43
C PHE A 65 5.24 9.22 -15.26
N LEU A 66 6.30 8.74 -14.63
CA LEU A 66 7.56 9.46 -14.49
C LEU A 66 8.59 8.90 -15.47
N ASN A 67 8.99 9.70 -16.44
CA ASN A 67 10.06 9.35 -17.38
C ASN A 67 11.37 9.98 -16.91
N LEU A 68 12.16 9.20 -16.19
CA LEU A 68 13.45 9.63 -15.66
C LEU A 68 14.57 9.14 -16.59
N LYS A 69 15.72 9.78 -16.51
CA LYS A 69 16.84 9.54 -17.46
C LYS A 69 17.19 8.06 -17.67
N ASN A 70 17.18 7.26 -16.61
CA ASN A 70 17.68 5.89 -16.63
C ASN A 70 16.59 4.84 -16.37
N TYR A 71 15.37 5.24 -16.00
CA TYR A 71 14.26 4.36 -15.70
C TYR A 71 12.93 5.13 -15.74
N GLN A 72 11.83 4.38 -15.83
CA GLN A 72 10.48 4.92 -15.74
C GLN A 72 9.77 4.34 -14.54
N ILE A 73 8.96 5.16 -13.86
CA ILE A 73 8.03 4.74 -12.81
C ILE A 73 6.61 4.91 -13.34
N ILE A 74 5.85 3.85 -13.30
CA ILE A 74 4.45 3.81 -13.72
C ILE A 74 3.62 3.35 -12.54
N CYS A 75 2.72 4.22 -12.08
CA CYS A 75 1.95 4.00 -10.86
C CYS A 75 0.46 4.15 -11.13
N SER A 76 -0.33 3.26 -10.53
CA SER A 76 -1.79 3.38 -10.40
C SER A 76 -2.17 3.12 -8.95
N SER A 77 -1.83 4.08 -8.07
CA SER A 77 -2.04 3.93 -6.63
C SER A 77 -3.47 4.25 -6.22
N PRO A 78 -4.09 3.39 -5.41
CA PRO A 78 -5.41 3.64 -4.84
C PRO A 78 -5.37 4.47 -3.56
N GLU A 79 -4.18 4.68 -2.97
CA GLU A 79 -4.06 5.09 -1.58
C GLU A 79 -3.22 6.35 -1.42
N THR A 80 -3.83 7.36 -0.81
CA THR A 80 -3.15 8.55 -0.32
C THR A 80 -2.17 8.15 0.77
N MET A 81 -0.93 8.66 0.73
CA MET A 81 0.00 8.48 1.84
C MET A 81 -0.26 9.52 2.95
N ILE A 82 -0.10 10.79 2.63
CA ILE A 82 -0.37 11.91 3.52
C ILE A 82 -0.55 13.19 2.70
N LYS A 83 -1.40 14.10 3.16
CA LYS A 83 -1.67 15.40 2.51
C LYS A 83 -1.42 16.55 3.46
N VAL A 84 -1.06 17.70 2.88
CA VAL A 84 -1.08 19.00 3.56
C VAL A 84 -1.89 19.96 2.70
N LYS A 85 -2.88 20.59 3.27
CA LYS A 85 -3.65 21.64 2.62
C LYS A 85 -3.94 22.77 3.60
N ASN A 86 -3.52 23.99 3.27
CA ASN A 86 -3.69 25.14 4.17
C ASN A 86 -3.17 24.86 5.59
N LYS A 87 -2.02 24.20 5.72
CA LYS A 87 -1.41 23.73 6.98
C LYS A 87 -2.19 22.63 7.73
N GLU A 88 -3.30 22.16 7.23
CA GLU A 88 -3.96 20.97 7.75
C GLU A 88 -3.31 19.72 7.15
N ILE A 89 -2.87 18.84 8.03
CA ILE A 89 -2.35 17.51 7.69
C ILE A 89 -3.52 16.55 7.67
N THR A 90 -3.58 15.68 6.67
CA THR A 90 -4.59 14.63 6.55
C THR A 90 -3.94 13.30 6.23
N LEU A 91 -4.27 12.26 6.99
CA LEU A 91 -3.90 10.88 6.73
C LEU A 91 -5.17 10.03 6.79
N ARG A 92 -5.36 9.15 5.80
CA ARG A 92 -6.58 8.33 5.66
C ARG A 92 -6.24 6.84 5.72
N PRO A 93 -6.22 6.22 6.91
CA PRO A 93 -6.06 4.79 7.04
C PRO A 93 -7.22 4.05 6.35
N ILE A 94 -6.86 3.06 5.54
CA ILE A 94 -7.80 2.20 4.81
C ILE A 94 -7.48 0.76 5.19
N ALA A 95 -8.48 0.04 5.69
CA ALA A 95 -8.38 -1.39 5.99
C ALA A 95 -9.73 -2.07 5.77
N GLY A 96 -9.74 -3.39 5.90
CA GLY A 96 -10.95 -4.17 5.70
C GLY A 96 -11.46 -4.09 4.26
N THR A 97 -11.80 -5.23 3.70
CA THR A 97 -12.26 -5.28 2.31
C THR A 97 -13.41 -6.23 2.15
N ARG A 98 -14.46 -5.80 1.45
CA ARG A 98 -15.49 -6.68 0.90
C ARG A 98 -15.69 -6.32 -0.57
N ARG A 99 -16.08 -7.32 -1.37
CA ARG A 99 -16.51 -7.09 -2.75
C ARG A 99 -17.79 -6.25 -2.79
N ARG A 100 -18.07 -5.64 -3.92
CA ARG A 100 -19.37 -5.02 -4.17
C ARG A 100 -20.45 -6.09 -4.33
N GLY A 101 -21.64 -5.78 -3.87
CA GLY A 101 -22.82 -6.60 -4.08
C GLY A 101 -23.35 -6.50 -5.52
N LYS A 102 -24.15 -7.47 -5.93
CA LYS A 102 -24.83 -7.45 -7.24
C LYS A 102 -25.97 -6.44 -7.31
N ASN A 103 -26.43 -6.00 -6.16
CA ASN A 103 -27.49 -4.99 -5.98
C ASN A 103 -27.32 -4.28 -4.64
N GLU A 104 -28.13 -3.27 -4.39
CA GLU A 104 -28.06 -2.42 -3.19
C GLU A 104 -28.29 -3.20 -1.89
N ILE A 105 -29.18 -4.20 -1.91
CA ILE A 105 -29.47 -5.05 -0.73
C ILE A 105 -28.24 -5.86 -0.35
N GLU A 106 -27.59 -6.49 -1.33
CA GLU A 106 -26.36 -7.26 -1.10
C GLU A 106 -25.19 -6.35 -0.66
N ASP A 107 -25.06 -5.16 -1.26
CA ASP A 107 -24.06 -4.15 -0.84
C ASP A 107 -24.27 -3.76 0.64
N ASN A 108 -25.49 -3.50 1.06
CA ASN A 108 -25.80 -3.18 2.45
C ASN A 108 -25.54 -4.34 3.41
N ASN A 109 -25.79 -5.58 2.99
CA ASN A 109 -25.47 -6.75 3.80
C ASN A 109 -23.95 -6.91 3.98
N LEU A 110 -23.16 -6.79 2.92
CA LEU A 110 -21.70 -6.87 2.95
C LEU A 110 -21.08 -5.73 3.77
N LYS A 111 -21.63 -4.51 3.65
CA LYS A 111 -21.27 -3.38 4.51
C LYS A 111 -21.48 -3.69 6.00
N ASN A 112 -22.69 -4.19 6.33
CA ASN A 112 -23.02 -4.51 7.72
C ASN A 112 -22.19 -5.68 8.28
N GLU A 113 -21.85 -6.66 7.44
CA GLU A 113 -20.93 -7.73 7.78
C GLU A 113 -19.53 -7.16 8.09
N LEU A 114 -18.99 -6.31 7.21
CA LEU A 114 -17.68 -5.70 7.37
C LEU A 114 -17.59 -4.85 8.66
N LEU A 115 -18.61 -4.04 8.94
CA LEU A 115 -18.68 -3.21 10.15
C LEU A 115 -18.90 -3.99 11.45
N LYS A 116 -19.24 -5.28 11.38
CA LYS A 116 -19.37 -6.18 12.53
C LYS A 116 -18.18 -7.13 12.67
N ASP A 117 -17.31 -7.19 11.70
CA ASP A 117 -16.13 -8.04 11.72
C ASP A 117 -15.08 -7.50 12.71
N LYS A 118 -14.99 -8.15 13.86
CA LYS A 118 -14.11 -7.73 14.96
C LYS A 118 -12.62 -7.71 14.57
N LYS A 119 -12.23 -8.63 13.67
CA LYS A 119 -10.84 -8.71 13.20
C LYS A 119 -10.50 -7.52 12.32
N GLU A 120 -11.34 -7.24 11.31
CA GLU A 120 -11.17 -6.11 10.40
C GLU A 120 -11.19 -4.77 11.16
N LEU A 121 -12.10 -4.61 12.13
CA LEU A 121 -12.16 -3.42 12.98
C LEU A 121 -10.93 -3.27 13.88
N ALA A 122 -10.38 -4.35 14.43
CA ALA A 122 -9.17 -4.30 15.25
C ALA A 122 -7.94 -3.94 14.41
N GLU A 123 -7.81 -4.50 13.20
CA GLU A 123 -6.76 -4.13 12.26
C GLU A 123 -6.88 -2.67 11.83
N HIS A 124 -8.08 -2.21 11.51
CA HIS A 124 -8.34 -0.82 11.17
C HIS A 124 -7.98 0.14 12.31
N LEU A 125 -8.39 -0.18 13.55
CA LEU A 125 -8.05 0.62 14.74
C LEU A 125 -6.53 0.73 14.92
N MET A 126 -5.79 -0.35 14.72
CA MET A 126 -4.33 -0.35 14.78
C MET A 126 -3.72 0.62 13.75
N LEU A 127 -4.25 0.65 12.51
CA LEU A 127 -3.79 1.59 11.49
C LEU A 127 -4.19 3.03 11.78
N VAL A 128 -5.35 3.27 12.39
CA VAL A 128 -5.78 4.60 12.87
C VAL A 128 -4.83 5.11 13.95
N ASP A 129 -4.48 4.27 14.93
CA ASP A 129 -3.55 4.64 16.00
C ASP A 129 -2.14 4.91 15.46
N LEU A 130 -1.67 4.13 14.49
CA LEU A 130 -0.42 4.39 13.80
C LEU A 130 -0.46 5.73 13.06
N GLY A 131 -1.56 6.01 12.33
CA GLY A 131 -1.77 7.30 11.65
C GLY A 131 -1.82 8.48 12.63
N ARG A 132 -2.47 8.32 13.78
CA ARG A 132 -2.47 9.34 14.86
C ARG A 132 -1.06 9.61 15.38
N ASN A 133 -0.25 8.58 15.52
CA ASN A 133 1.15 8.71 15.93
C ASN A 133 1.97 9.46 14.87
N ASP A 134 1.86 9.08 13.59
CA ASP A 134 2.57 9.73 12.49
C ASP A 134 2.20 11.22 12.38
N VAL A 135 0.90 11.54 12.38
CA VAL A 135 0.39 12.93 12.36
C VAL A 135 0.80 13.68 13.63
N GLY A 136 0.81 13.01 14.79
CA GLY A 136 1.16 13.62 16.09
C GLY A 136 2.59 14.15 16.15
N GLN A 137 3.53 13.50 15.47
CA GLN A 137 4.94 13.92 15.46
C GLN A 137 5.13 15.33 14.85
N ILE A 138 4.31 15.69 13.88
CA ILE A 138 4.45 16.89 13.06
C ILE A 138 3.36 17.93 13.31
N SER A 139 2.34 17.60 14.10
CA SER A 139 1.22 18.48 14.42
C SER A 139 1.46 19.31 15.68
N LYS A 140 0.83 20.49 15.75
CA LYS A 140 0.72 21.28 16.98
C LYS A 140 0.05 20.46 18.06
N ASN A 141 0.41 20.72 19.32
CA ASN A 141 -0.16 20.03 20.45
C ASN A 141 -1.70 20.19 20.48
N ASN A 142 -2.40 19.10 20.85
CA ASN A 142 -3.87 19.04 20.96
C ASN A 142 -4.65 19.29 19.65
N THR A 143 -4.01 19.25 18.47
CA THR A 143 -4.71 19.42 17.18
C THR A 143 -5.03 18.13 16.47
N VAL A 144 -4.41 17.01 16.88
CA VAL A 144 -4.68 15.70 16.26
C VAL A 144 -6.09 15.23 16.60
N LYS A 145 -6.86 14.93 15.55
CA LYS A 145 -8.25 14.49 15.66
C LYS A 145 -8.52 13.34 14.69
N VAL A 146 -9.42 12.45 15.08
CA VAL A 146 -10.07 11.50 14.16
C VAL A 146 -11.41 12.15 13.79
N THR A 147 -11.50 12.69 12.60
CA THR A 147 -12.68 13.46 12.13
C THR A 147 -13.75 12.56 11.53
N GLU A 148 -13.34 11.41 10.97
CA GLU A 148 -14.22 10.35 10.49
C GLU A 148 -13.67 9.03 11.00
N GLN A 149 -14.52 8.14 11.49
CA GLN A 149 -14.11 6.85 12.02
C GLN A 149 -14.99 5.72 11.49
N ASN A 150 -14.36 4.67 10.96
CA ASN A 150 -15.02 3.45 10.48
C ASN A 150 -16.12 3.71 9.44
N ILE A 151 -15.94 4.69 8.56
CA ILE A 151 -16.86 4.90 7.44
C ILE A 151 -16.61 3.88 6.33
N ILE A 152 -17.66 3.54 5.57
CA ILE A 152 -17.50 2.70 4.38
C ILE A 152 -17.37 3.56 3.14
N GLU A 153 -16.26 3.40 2.43
CA GLU A 153 -16.09 3.95 1.09
C GLU A 153 -16.28 2.86 0.03
N TYR A 154 -17.06 3.21 -0.99
CA TYR A 154 -17.39 2.34 -2.12
C TYR A 154 -16.52 2.66 -3.32
N TYR A 155 -15.83 1.64 -3.82
CA TYR A 155 -15.06 1.67 -5.06
C TYR A 155 -15.76 0.83 -6.13
N SER A 156 -15.22 0.78 -7.33
CA SER A 156 -15.85 0.07 -8.46
C SER A 156 -16.09 -1.42 -8.18
N HIS A 157 -15.16 -2.09 -7.51
CA HIS A 157 -15.21 -3.55 -7.29
C HIS A 157 -15.20 -3.97 -5.82
N VAL A 158 -14.85 -3.08 -4.93
CA VAL A 158 -14.71 -3.34 -3.49
C VAL A 158 -15.25 -2.18 -2.66
N MET A 159 -15.47 -2.44 -1.37
CA MET A 159 -15.69 -1.43 -0.33
C MET A 159 -14.66 -1.61 0.78
N HIS A 160 -14.28 -0.53 1.42
CA HIS A 160 -13.29 -0.50 2.50
C HIS A 160 -13.80 0.24 3.73
N ILE A 161 -13.25 -0.10 4.90
CA ILE A 161 -13.34 0.73 6.10
C ILE A 161 -12.30 1.82 6.01
N VAL A 162 -12.71 3.06 6.17
CA VAL A 162 -11.85 4.26 6.11
C VAL A 162 -12.06 5.10 7.36
N SER A 163 -10.98 5.68 7.85
CA SER A 163 -11.01 6.73 8.87
C SER A 163 -10.19 7.91 8.40
N ASN A 164 -10.41 9.07 9.01
CA ASN A 164 -9.70 10.29 8.66
C ASN A 164 -9.02 10.86 9.91
N VAL A 165 -7.69 10.99 9.87
CA VAL A 165 -6.88 11.58 10.93
C VAL A 165 -6.35 12.91 10.44
N THR A 166 -6.60 13.98 11.20
CA THR A 166 -6.13 15.33 10.86
C THR A 166 -5.30 15.93 11.97
N GLY A 167 -4.49 16.95 11.62
CA GLY A 167 -3.71 17.72 12.55
C GLY A 167 -3.23 19.03 11.93
N GLU A 168 -2.92 20.03 12.73
CA GLU A 168 -2.38 21.31 12.26
C GLU A 168 -0.86 21.26 12.25
N LEU A 169 -0.22 21.54 11.11
CA LEU A 169 1.24 21.53 10.93
C LEU A 169 1.91 22.50 11.89
N LYS A 170 2.98 22.05 12.58
CA LYS A 170 3.84 22.93 13.40
C LYS A 170 4.44 24.05 12.57
N ASN A 171 4.58 25.24 13.14
CA ASN A 171 5.06 26.42 12.40
C ASN A 171 6.52 26.32 11.90
N ASN A 172 7.33 25.50 12.54
CA ASN A 172 8.74 25.28 12.22
C ASN A 172 8.98 24.08 11.30
N LEU A 173 7.92 23.43 10.81
CA LEU A 173 8.00 22.27 9.92
C LEU A 173 7.44 22.62 8.53
N THR A 174 7.93 21.90 7.54
CA THR A 174 7.57 22.01 6.14
C THR A 174 6.71 20.83 5.67
N PRO A 175 6.02 20.89 4.54
CA PRO A 175 5.34 19.72 3.97
C PRO A 175 6.27 18.53 3.69
N ILE A 176 7.54 18.77 3.47
CA ILE A 176 8.54 17.70 3.30
C ILE A 176 8.77 16.95 4.62
N ASP A 177 8.76 17.63 5.76
CA ASP A 177 8.81 16.97 7.07
C ASP A 177 7.57 16.10 7.31
N VAL A 178 6.40 16.54 6.82
CA VAL A 178 5.16 15.76 6.84
C VAL A 178 5.28 14.49 6.00
N LEU A 179 5.86 14.60 4.79
CA LEU A 179 6.11 13.45 3.93
C LEU A 179 6.97 12.40 4.64
N PHE A 180 8.07 12.82 5.25
CA PHE A 180 8.98 11.90 5.95
C PHE A 180 8.34 11.27 7.21
N ALA A 181 7.48 11.97 7.93
CA ALA A 181 6.75 11.39 9.06
C ALA A 181 5.77 10.29 8.64
N GLY A 182 5.14 10.44 7.46
CA GLY A 182 4.27 9.42 6.88
C GLY A 182 5.01 8.25 6.21
N LEU A 183 6.30 8.37 5.92
CA LEU A 183 7.07 7.40 5.14
C LEU A 183 7.88 6.43 6.02
N PRO A 184 7.83 5.10 5.74
CA PRO A 184 6.83 4.44 4.92
C PRO A 184 5.46 4.40 5.61
N ALA A 185 4.40 4.35 4.81
CA ALA A 185 3.04 4.27 5.36
C ALA A 185 2.84 2.98 6.17
N GLY A 186 1.98 3.05 7.20
CA GLY A 186 1.69 1.92 8.07
C GLY A 186 1.11 0.71 7.34
N THR A 187 0.26 0.96 6.36
CA THR A 187 -0.38 -0.06 5.51
C THR A 187 0.59 -0.86 4.64
N VAL A 188 1.85 -0.44 4.53
CA VAL A 188 2.91 -1.13 3.78
C VAL A 188 4.14 -1.47 4.61
N SER A 189 4.16 -1.13 5.90
CA SER A 189 5.25 -1.46 6.84
C SER A 189 4.79 -2.44 7.91
N GLY A 190 4.07 -1.99 8.90
CA GLY A 190 3.54 -2.78 10.01
C GLY A 190 3.48 -2.00 11.31
N ALA A 191 3.15 -2.68 12.39
CA ALA A 191 2.93 -2.08 13.70
C ALA A 191 3.58 -2.91 14.83
N PRO A 192 4.38 -2.31 15.74
CA PRO A 192 4.92 -0.93 15.70
C PRO A 192 5.87 -0.73 14.50
N LYS A 193 5.80 0.44 13.86
CA LYS A 193 6.43 0.71 12.54
C LYS A 193 7.93 0.37 12.50
N ILE A 194 8.72 0.93 13.42
CA ILE A 194 10.19 0.74 13.41
C ILE A 194 10.54 -0.74 13.59
N ARG A 195 9.92 -1.40 14.56
CA ARG A 195 10.20 -2.81 14.83
C ARG A 195 9.79 -3.72 13.66
N ALA A 196 8.67 -3.43 13.03
CA ALA A 196 8.23 -4.14 11.84
C ALA A 196 9.23 -4.00 10.68
N LEU A 197 9.78 -2.80 10.46
CA LEU A 197 10.80 -2.56 9.43
C LEU A 197 12.10 -3.32 9.72
N GLU A 198 12.56 -3.36 10.97
CA GLU A 198 13.75 -4.14 11.38
C GLU A 198 13.59 -5.65 11.13
N ILE A 199 12.38 -6.16 11.33
CA ILE A 199 12.04 -7.57 11.07
C ILE A 199 11.98 -7.81 9.55
N LEU A 200 11.31 -6.93 8.80
CA LEU A 200 11.20 -7.04 7.35
C LEU A 200 12.55 -7.01 6.65
N GLU A 201 13.49 -6.18 7.10
CA GLU A 201 14.86 -6.13 6.56
C GLU A 201 15.58 -7.48 6.67
N LYS A 202 15.29 -8.28 7.71
CA LYS A 202 15.86 -9.63 7.88
C LYS A 202 15.22 -10.67 6.97
N HIS A 203 13.99 -10.43 6.52
CA HIS A 203 13.19 -11.39 5.75
C HIS A 203 13.03 -11.03 4.27
N GLU A 204 13.35 -9.81 3.84
CA GLU A 204 13.35 -9.40 2.45
C GLU A 204 14.79 -9.43 1.91
N ASP A 205 15.09 -10.28 0.91
CA ASP A 205 16.44 -10.43 0.34
C ASP A 205 16.87 -9.25 -0.53
N ILE A 206 15.94 -8.35 -0.84
CA ILE A 206 16.15 -7.20 -1.74
C ILE A 206 15.58 -5.94 -1.12
N ASN A 207 16.27 -4.83 -1.33
CA ASN A 207 15.75 -3.52 -0.96
C ASN A 207 14.46 -3.21 -1.71
N ARG A 208 13.50 -2.58 -1.04
CA ARG A 208 12.19 -2.25 -1.62
C ARG A 208 12.27 -1.23 -2.76
N GLU A 209 13.30 -0.38 -2.79
CA GLU A 209 13.51 0.68 -3.78
C GLU A 209 12.24 1.57 -3.91
N PHE A 210 11.53 1.50 -5.06
CA PHE A 210 10.33 2.30 -5.31
C PHE A 210 9.09 1.80 -4.56
N TYR A 211 9.02 0.50 -4.22
CA TYR A 211 7.88 -0.08 -3.52
C TYR A 211 7.75 0.47 -2.10
N SER A 212 6.53 0.76 -1.66
CA SER A 212 6.22 1.42 -0.38
C SER A 212 6.83 2.82 -0.21
N GLY A 213 7.44 3.37 -1.25
CA GLY A 213 7.82 4.77 -1.32
C GLY A 213 6.62 5.67 -1.63
N SER A 214 6.88 6.87 -2.10
CA SER A 214 5.84 7.84 -2.43
C SER A 214 6.13 8.59 -3.72
N VAL A 215 5.06 8.93 -4.43
CA VAL A 215 5.06 10.02 -5.41
C VAL A 215 4.24 11.16 -4.82
N PHE A 216 4.74 12.38 -4.93
CA PHE A 216 4.08 13.55 -4.39
C PHE A 216 4.27 14.75 -5.31
N TYR A 217 3.39 15.75 -5.17
CA TYR A 217 3.63 17.10 -5.65
C TYR A 217 3.49 18.09 -4.50
N LEU A 218 4.26 19.16 -4.60
CA LEU A 218 4.29 20.27 -3.68
C LEU A 218 4.07 21.54 -4.49
N ASP A 219 3.10 22.35 -4.12
CA ASP A 219 2.82 23.61 -4.78
C ASP A 219 3.52 24.81 -4.12
N ALA A 220 3.44 25.96 -4.76
CA ALA A 220 4.09 27.19 -4.28
C ALA A 220 3.48 27.76 -2.99
N ASN A 221 2.27 27.32 -2.62
CA ASN A 221 1.60 27.74 -1.37
C ASN A 221 1.98 26.86 -0.18
N GLY A 222 2.71 25.76 -0.43
CA GLY A 222 3.07 24.77 0.57
C GLY A 222 2.02 23.68 0.76
N ASP A 223 1.04 23.57 -0.13
CA ASP A 223 0.13 22.43 -0.16
C ASP A 223 0.82 21.22 -0.82
N MET A 224 0.60 20.05 -0.29
CA MET A 224 1.20 18.80 -0.76
C MET A 224 0.15 17.69 -0.84
N ASP A 225 0.17 16.94 -1.92
CA ASP A 225 -0.57 15.68 -2.05
C ASP A 225 0.39 14.55 -2.41
N SER A 226 0.22 13.38 -1.79
CA SER A 226 1.11 12.24 -1.99
C SER A 226 0.36 10.92 -1.98
N CYS A 227 0.85 9.95 -2.75
CA CYS A 227 0.35 8.58 -2.76
C CYS A 227 1.43 7.58 -2.37
N ILE A 228 1.00 6.43 -1.87
CA ILE A 228 1.89 5.29 -1.62
C ILE A 228 2.19 4.62 -2.97
N ASN A 229 3.43 4.24 -3.23
CA ASN A 229 3.81 3.48 -4.41
C ASN A 229 3.33 2.03 -4.31
N LEU A 230 2.02 1.86 -4.53
CA LEU A 230 1.31 0.60 -4.69
C LEU A 230 0.89 0.42 -6.15
N ARG A 231 0.73 -0.83 -6.60
CA ARG A 231 0.40 -1.12 -8.01
C ARG A 231 1.29 -0.32 -8.96
N THR A 232 2.58 -0.33 -8.64
CA THR A 232 3.61 0.45 -9.31
C THR A 232 4.60 -0.48 -9.98
N ALA A 233 4.98 -0.14 -11.20
CA ALA A 233 6.05 -0.79 -11.92
C ALA A 233 7.22 0.17 -12.18
N MET A 234 8.43 -0.37 -12.15
CA MET A 234 9.64 0.31 -12.63
C MET A 234 10.14 -0.40 -13.88
N ILE A 235 10.40 0.37 -14.95
CA ILE A 235 11.05 -0.14 -16.16
C ILE A 235 12.48 0.40 -16.17
N LYS A 236 13.45 -0.52 -16.19
CA LYS A 236 14.88 -0.20 -16.15
C LYS A 236 15.66 -1.31 -16.86
N ASN A 237 16.66 -0.94 -17.68
CA ASN A 237 17.54 -1.90 -18.33
C ASN A 237 16.78 -3.01 -19.10
N LYS A 238 15.75 -2.62 -19.87
CA LYS A 238 14.90 -3.56 -20.64
C LYS A 238 14.17 -4.60 -19.78
N LYS A 239 13.96 -4.32 -18.52
CA LYS A 239 13.15 -5.15 -17.61
C LYS A 239 12.10 -4.32 -16.92
N ILE A 240 10.95 -4.94 -16.66
CA ILE A 240 9.90 -4.41 -15.80
C ILE A 240 9.96 -5.09 -14.44
N TYR A 241 9.85 -4.30 -13.40
CA TYR A 241 9.82 -4.74 -12.01
C TYR A 241 8.51 -4.29 -11.37
N ALA A 242 7.81 -5.21 -10.74
CA ALA A 242 6.61 -4.96 -9.94
C ALA A 242 6.80 -5.55 -8.56
N GLN A 243 6.23 -4.93 -7.52
CA GLN A 243 6.31 -5.44 -6.16
C GLN A 243 4.97 -5.28 -5.47
N SER A 244 4.61 -6.27 -4.66
CA SER A 244 3.40 -6.27 -3.85
C SER A 244 3.65 -6.99 -2.54
N GLY A 245 2.85 -6.72 -1.52
CA GLY A 245 2.98 -7.32 -0.20
C GLY A 245 1.63 -7.67 0.43
N ALA A 246 1.70 -8.59 1.39
CA ALA A 246 0.57 -8.98 2.23
C ALA A 246 0.87 -8.67 3.70
N GLY A 247 -0.17 -8.27 4.43
CA GLY A 247 -0.09 -7.98 5.86
C GLY A 247 -0.14 -9.25 6.69
N ILE A 248 0.97 -9.60 7.32
CA ILE A 248 1.08 -10.79 8.16
C ILE A 248 0.64 -10.45 9.57
N VAL A 249 -0.38 -11.14 10.06
CA VAL A 249 -0.92 -11.06 11.42
C VAL A 249 -0.92 -12.43 12.08
N PHE A 250 -1.29 -12.50 13.35
CA PHE A 250 -1.29 -13.75 14.14
C PHE A 250 -2.06 -14.90 13.44
N ASP A 251 -3.23 -14.62 12.86
CA ASP A 251 -4.09 -15.61 12.23
C ASP A 251 -3.79 -15.84 10.73
N SER A 252 -2.80 -15.17 10.18
CA SER A 252 -2.43 -15.31 8.76
C SER A 252 -2.12 -16.76 8.38
N ILE A 253 -2.63 -17.18 7.22
CA ILE A 253 -2.36 -18.49 6.61
C ILE A 253 -1.31 -18.26 5.51
N PRO A 254 -0.11 -18.84 5.60
CA PRO A 254 1.01 -18.53 4.71
C PRO A 254 0.70 -18.66 3.22
N GLU A 255 -0.11 -19.66 2.84
CA GLU A 255 -0.51 -19.90 1.46
C GLU A 255 -1.44 -18.82 0.93
N ASN A 256 -2.33 -18.29 1.80
CA ASN A 256 -3.25 -17.22 1.46
C ASN A 256 -2.50 -15.90 1.27
N GLU A 257 -1.54 -15.59 2.14
CA GLU A 257 -0.73 -14.37 2.05
C GLU A 257 0.13 -14.34 0.78
N HIS A 258 0.69 -15.49 0.39
CA HIS A 258 1.37 -15.61 -0.89
C HIS A 258 0.43 -15.34 -2.06
N SER A 259 -0.78 -15.93 -2.03
CA SER A 259 -1.80 -15.73 -3.07
C SER A 259 -2.27 -14.26 -3.12
N GLU A 260 -2.38 -13.60 -1.97
CA GLU A 260 -2.72 -12.18 -1.87
C GLU A 260 -1.67 -11.30 -2.58
N CYS A 261 -0.37 -11.57 -2.39
CA CYS A 261 0.68 -10.85 -3.10
C CYS A 261 0.52 -10.98 -4.63
N ILE A 262 0.22 -12.18 -5.13
CA ILE A 262 -0.01 -12.41 -6.57
C ILE A 262 -1.25 -11.65 -7.04
N ASN A 263 -2.36 -11.73 -6.29
CA ASN A 263 -3.61 -11.05 -6.63
C ASN A 263 -3.44 -9.52 -6.64
N LYS A 264 -2.68 -8.95 -5.71
CA LYS A 264 -2.38 -7.51 -5.69
C LYS A 264 -1.51 -7.06 -6.87
N ALA A 265 -0.71 -7.97 -7.45
CA ALA A 265 0.08 -7.70 -8.65
C ALA A 265 -0.65 -8.01 -9.96
N SER A 266 -1.84 -8.64 -9.94
CA SER A 266 -2.53 -9.12 -11.14
C SER A 266 -2.79 -8.03 -12.18
N ALA A 267 -3.23 -6.85 -11.76
CA ALA A 267 -3.46 -5.73 -12.66
C ALA A 267 -2.19 -5.29 -13.42
N LEU A 268 -1.01 -5.42 -12.78
CA LEU A 268 0.27 -5.15 -13.44
C LEU A 268 0.62 -6.24 -14.46
N PHE A 269 0.30 -7.50 -14.18
CA PHE A 269 0.51 -8.61 -15.13
C PHE A 269 -0.43 -8.51 -16.33
N GLU A 270 -1.68 -8.16 -16.11
CA GLU A 270 -2.66 -7.93 -17.17
C GLU A 270 -2.26 -6.73 -18.05
N ALA A 271 -1.82 -5.63 -17.42
CA ALA A 271 -1.31 -4.47 -18.13
C ALA A 271 -0.06 -4.79 -18.96
N TYR A 272 0.83 -5.66 -18.44
CA TYR A 272 1.99 -6.14 -19.20
C TYR A 272 1.56 -6.87 -20.48
N ASN A 273 0.60 -7.78 -20.39
CA ASN A 273 0.10 -8.52 -21.54
C ASN A 273 -0.63 -7.60 -22.55
N LEU A 274 -1.48 -6.69 -22.05
CA LEU A 274 -2.20 -5.74 -22.92
C LEU A 274 -1.25 -4.78 -23.64
N ALA A 275 -0.22 -4.30 -22.95
CA ALA A 275 0.74 -3.35 -23.51
C ALA A 275 1.51 -3.90 -24.73
N HIS A 276 1.64 -5.22 -24.86
CA HIS A 276 2.25 -5.86 -26.03
C HIS A 276 1.34 -5.89 -27.27
N ASN A 277 0.04 -5.59 -27.08
CA ASN A 277 -0.96 -5.60 -28.15
C ASN A 277 -1.43 -4.18 -28.56
N ILE A 278 -0.84 -3.14 -27.97
CA ILE A 278 -1.08 -1.73 -28.29
C ILE A 278 0.10 -1.17 -29.09
#